data_69282db2f9e90348269bed5a6cf01969
#
_entry.id   69282db2f9e90348269bed5a6cf01969
#
_cell.length_a   1.000
_cell.length_b   1.000
_cell.length_c   1.000
_cell.angle_alpha   90.00
_cell.angle_beta   90.00
_cell.angle_gamma   90.00
#
_symmetry.space_group_name_H-M   'P 1'
#
loop_
_entity.id
_entity.type
_entity.pdbx_description
1 polymer ?
#
loop_
_entity_poly.entity_id
_entity_poly.type
_entity_poly.pdbx_seq_one_letter_code
_entity_poly.pdbx_strand_id
1 'polypeptide(L)'
;MENKITSRGFYLLLGIIIGAFITYYSVPEPEIQPVKIEVINKDSVKVNSIPKKKLSKLTEKSLKAELAAKKVPHADIVLAQAKLETGNFNSKVLKTHQNLFGLRKGSKYRRYNHWSESVDDYKKHISNRYKGGDYYTFLNNIGYAEDPNYIRKLKEFV
;
A
#
# COMPACT_ATOMS: atom_id res chain seq x y z
N MET A 1 29.05 -41.33 -9.04
CA MET A 1 28.51 -40.42 -10.09
C MET A 1 27.90 -39.24 -9.39
N GLU A 2 28.66 -38.13 -9.30
CA GLU A 2 28.23 -36.91 -8.64
C GLU A 2 27.50 -36.01 -9.64
N ASN A 3 26.22 -35.74 -9.37
CA ASN A 3 25.47 -34.76 -10.15
C ASN A 3 25.77 -33.35 -9.62
N LYS A 4 26.61 -32.61 -10.36
CA LYS A 4 26.78 -31.17 -10.19
C LYS A 4 25.53 -30.45 -10.65
N ILE A 5 24.70 -30.00 -9.70
CA ILE A 5 23.63 -29.04 -9.97
C ILE A 5 24.25 -27.66 -10.10
N THR A 6 24.31 -27.17 -11.33
CA THR A 6 24.88 -25.88 -11.68
C THR A 6 23.99 -24.74 -11.14
N SER A 7 24.62 -23.83 -10.42
CA SER A 7 24.04 -22.68 -9.70
C SER A 7 23.55 -21.53 -10.61
N ARG A 8 22.91 -21.79 -11.74
CA ARG A 8 22.42 -20.75 -12.68
C ARG A 8 20.92 -20.51 -12.69
N GLY A 9 20.15 -21.16 -11.78
CA GLY A 9 18.69 -21.08 -11.72
C GLY A 9 18.11 -20.19 -10.63
N PHE A 10 18.92 -19.52 -9.80
CA PHE A 10 18.45 -18.93 -8.53
C PHE A 10 18.04 -17.45 -8.59
N TYR A 11 18.17 -16.79 -9.72
CA TYR A 11 17.88 -15.34 -9.81
C TYR A 11 16.60 -14.96 -10.56
N LEU A 12 15.78 -15.94 -11.00
CA LEU A 12 14.56 -15.68 -11.78
C LEU A 12 13.25 -15.87 -11.00
N LEU A 13 13.28 -16.17 -9.69
CA LEU A 13 12.10 -16.47 -8.88
C LEU A 13 11.76 -15.42 -7.80
N LEU A 14 12.41 -14.26 -7.81
CA LEU A 14 12.10 -13.17 -6.87
C LEU A 14 11.11 -12.13 -7.40
N GLY A 15 10.48 -12.40 -8.54
CA GLY A 15 9.56 -11.47 -9.21
C GLY A 15 8.08 -11.89 -9.23
N ILE A 16 7.75 -13.06 -8.73
CA ILE A 16 6.38 -13.57 -8.83
C ILE A 16 6.04 -14.09 -7.45
N ILE A 17 5.01 -13.61 -6.85
CA ILE A 17 4.20 -14.10 -5.76
C ILE A 17 4.00 -13.02 -4.68
N ILE A 18 3.17 -12.03 -5.01
CA ILE A 18 2.28 -11.42 -4.04
C ILE A 18 0.89 -11.41 -4.70
N GLY A 19 0.26 -12.57 -4.75
CA GLY A 19 -1.12 -12.75 -5.13
C GLY A 19 -1.95 -12.97 -3.88
N ALA A 20 -2.26 -11.90 -3.13
CA ALA A 20 -3.34 -12.01 -2.15
C ALA A 20 -4.64 -12.23 -2.92
N PHE A 21 -5.21 -13.43 -2.85
CA PHE A 21 -6.56 -13.72 -3.30
C PHE A 21 -7.53 -12.96 -2.39
N ILE A 22 -7.78 -11.70 -2.70
CA ILE A 22 -8.89 -10.96 -2.14
C ILE A 22 -10.08 -11.25 -3.04
N THR A 23 -10.95 -12.17 -2.63
CA THR A 23 -12.30 -12.28 -3.21
C THR A 23 -13.01 -10.96 -2.99
N TYR A 24 -13.14 -10.22 -4.07
CA TYR A 24 -13.73 -8.91 -4.11
C TYR A 24 -15.26 -9.05 -4.09
N TYR A 25 -15.89 -8.71 -2.98
CA TYR A 25 -17.30 -8.35 -3.01
C TYR A 25 -17.39 -7.00 -3.73
N SER A 26 -18.03 -7.02 -4.89
CA SER A 26 -18.33 -5.82 -5.68
C SER A 26 -19.26 -4.93 -4.87
N VAL A 27 -18.71 -3.93 -4.20
CA VAL A 27 -19.49 -2.79 -3.74
C VAL A 27 -19.69 -1.92 -4.98
N PRO A 28 -20.94 -1.62 -5.39
CA PRO A 28 -21.16 -0.73 -6.52
C PRO A 28 -20.48 0.62 -6.26
N GLU A 29 -19.76 1.10 -7.25
CA GLU A 29 -19.15 2.42 -7.23
C GLU A 29 -20.27 3.46 -7.15
N PRO A 30 -20.23 4.46 -6.26
CA PRO A 30 -21.26 5.50 -6.24
C PRO A 30 -21.24 6.23 -7.59
N GLU A 31 -22.36 6.17 -8.28
CA GLU A 31 -22.62 6.89 -9.52
C GLU A 31 -22.51 8.40 -9.23
N ILE A 32 -21.47 9.03 -9.75
CA ILE A 32 -21.30 10.48 -9.62
C ILE A 32 -22.29 11.12 -10.59
N GLN A 33 -23.44 11.53 -10.07
CA GLN A 33 -24.40 12.35 -10.82
C GLN A 33 -23.71 13.66 -11.22
N PRO A 34 -23.83 14.11 -12.47
CA PRO A 34 -23.26 15.40 -12.87
C PRO A 34 -23.95 16.52 -12.09
N VAL A 35 -23.17 17.22 -11.29
CA VAL A 35 -23.64 18.41 -10.57
C VAL A 35 -24.01 19.46 -11.63
N LYS A 36 -25.29 19.76 -11.74
CA LYS A 36 -25.82 20.84 -12.56
C LYS A 36 -25.29 22.16 -12.01
N ILE A 37 -24.33 22.75 -12.71
CA ILE A 37 -23.79 24.07 -12.33
C ILE A 37 -24.86 25.10 -12.67
N GLU A 38 -25.64 25.53 -11.70
CA GLU A 38 -26.40 26.76 -11.82
C GLU A 38 -25.43 27.94 -11.79
N VAL A 39 -25.42 28.72 -12.85
CA VAL A 39 -24.66 29.95 -12.94
C VAL A 39 -25.32 30.98 -12.01
N ILE A 40 -24.83 31.05 -10.77
CA ILE A 40 -25.20 32.11 -9.83
C ILE A 40 -24.16 33.22 -9.94
N ASN A 41 -24.68 34.38 -10.19
CA ASN A 41 -24.16 35.71 -10.38
C ASN A 41 -22.82 36.03 -9.67
N LYS A 42 -21.95 36.73 -10.43
CA LYS A 42 -20.69 37.32 -9.93
C LYS A 42 -20.99 38.32 -8.82
N ASP A 43 -20.77 37.94 -7.57
CA ASP A 43 -20.18 38.76 -6.53
C ASP A 43 -20.10 37.96 -5.22
N SER A 44 -18.89 37.90 -4.68
CA SER A 44 -18.56 37.37 -3.35
C SER A 44 -18.71 35.83 -3.11
N VAL A 45 -18.08 34.96 -3.86
CA VAL A 45 -17.71 33.63 -3.38
C VAL A 45 -16.24 33.67 -2.96
N LYS A 46 -15.98 33.81 -1.65
CA LYS A 46 -14.70 33.39 -1.06
C LYS A 46 -14.61 31.88 -1.24
N VAL A 47 -14.01 31.45 -2.35
CA VAL A 47 -13.57 30.06 -2.49
C VAL A 47 -12.55 29.84 -1.40
N ASN A 48 -12.97 29.22 -0.29
CA ASN A 48 -12.04 28.62 0.65
C ASN A 48 -11.27 27.56 -0.13
N SER A 49 -10.13 27.96 -0.70
CA SER A 49 -9.19 27.03 -1.31
C SER A 49 -8.81 26.03 -0.23
N ILE A 50 -9.33 24.80 -0.36
CA ILE A 50 -8.82 23.67 0.42
C ILE A 50 -7.31 23.71 0.21
N PRO A 51 -6.48 23.87 1.27
CA PRO A 51 -5.05 23.98 1.11
C PRO A 51 -4.59 22.70 0.38
N LYS A 52 -4.07 22.84 -0.86
CA LYS A 52 -3.44 21.74 -1.57
C LYS A 52 -2.36 21.21 -0.65
N LYS A 53 -2.61 20.04 0.00
CA LYS A 53 -1.64 19.38 0.86
C LYS A 53 -0.35 19.29 0.06
N LYS A 54 0.68 20.04 0.47
CA LYS A 54 1.99 20.00 -0.20
C LYS A 54 2.46 18.54 -0.22
N LEU A 55 2.52 17.96 -1.40
CA LEU A 55 2.91 16.56 -1.57
C LEU A 55 4.34 16.40 -1.04
N SER A 56 4.49 15.67 0.05
CA SER A 56 5.78 15.46 0.70
C SER A 56 6.58 14.39 -0.02
N LYS A 57 7.90 14.61 -0.16
CA LYS A 57 8.80 13.56 -0.65
C LYS A 57 8.73 12.35 0.29
N LEU A 58 8.75 11.14 -0.28
CA LEU A 58 8.81 9.91 0.50
C LEU A 58 10.16 9.81 1.23
N THR A 59 10.08 9.67 2.53
CA THR A 59 11.17 9.33 3.44
C THR A 59 10.58 8.50 4.57
N GLU A 60 11.40 7.81 5.34
CA GLU A 60 10.93 7.09 6.53
C GLU A 60 10.18 8.02 7.50
N LYS A 61 10.74 9.21 7.74
CA LYS A 61 10.12 10.24 8.59
C LYS A 61 8.75 10.69 8.06
N SER A 62 8.63 10.97 6.76
CA SER A 62 7.36 11.41 6.18
C SER A 62 6.32 10.30 6.14
N LEU A 63 6.73 9.05 5.91
CA LEU A 63 5.82 7.90 5.97
C LEU A 63 5.34 7.63 7.39
N LYS A 64 6.24 7.68 8.38
CA LYS A 64 5.86 7.53 9.81
C LYS A 64 4.85 8.60 10.23
N ALA A 65 5.07 9.87 9.84
CA ALA A 65 4.14 10.96 10.09
C ALA A 65 2.77 10.73 9.40
N GLU A 66 2.76 10.25 8.17
CA GLU A 66 1.52 9.96 7.42
C GLU A 66 0.73 8.80 8.04
N LEU A 67 1.41 7.72 8.45
CA LEU A 67 0.78 6.59 9.14
C LEU A 67 0.13 7.04 10.47
N ALA A 68 0.82 7.88 11.24
CA ALA A 68 0.29 8.44 12.48
C ALA A 68 -0.91 9.38 12.22
N ALA A 69 -0.80 10.30 11.27
CA ALA A 69 -1.88 11.22 10.90
C ALA A 69 -3.15 10.48 10.44
N LYS A 70 -2.97 9.37 9.73
CA LYS A 70 -4.07 8.51 9.29
C LYS A 70 -4.55 7.51 10.34
N LYS A 71 -3.95 7.52 11.54
CA LYS A 71 -4.27 6.59 12.65
C LYS A 71 -4.21 5.12 12.18
N VAL A 72 -3.15 4.77 11.48
CA VAL A 72 -2.89 3.38 11.08
C VAL A 72 -2.39 2.62 12.31
N PRO A 73 -3.03 1.52 12.72
CA PRO A 73 -2.57 0.72 13.86
C PRO A 73 -1.21 0.10 13.56
N HIS A 74 -0.39 -0.09 14.58
CA HIS A 74 0.95 -0.69 14.48
C HIS A 74 1.82 -0.03 13.39
N ALA A 75 1.87 1.32 13.42
CA ALA A 75 2.54 2.12 12.39
C ALA A 75 4.01 1.71 12.14
N ASP A 76 4.71 1.24 13.18
CA ASP A 76 6.10 0.78 13.05
C ASP A 76 6.18 -0.52 12.23
N ILE A 77 5.25 -1.48 12.45
CA ILE A 77 5.17 -2.70 11.64
C ILE A 77 4.76 -2.37 10.20
N VAL A 78 3.82 -1.45 10.01
CA VAL A 78 3.38 -1.03 8.65
C VAL A 78 4.48 -0.28 7.92
N LEU A 79 5.29 0.52 8.62
CA LEU A 79 6.49 1.12 8.06
C LEU A 79 7.50 0.05 7.62
N ALA A 80 7.73 -0.95 8.46
CA ALA A 80 8.60 -2.08 8.13
C ALA A 80 8.07 -2.87 6.92
N GLN A 81 6.76 -3.08 6.79
CA GLN A 81 6.14 -3.67 5.60
C GLN A 81 6.47 -2.84 4.34
N ALA A 82 6.27 -1.52 4.38
CA ALA A 82 6.58 -0.67 3.25
C ALA A 82 8.07 -0.75 2.85
N LYS A 83 8.98 -0.81 3.81
CA LYS A 83 10.43 -1.00 3.57
C LYS A 83 10.72 -2.37 2.94
N LEU A 84 10.15 -3.44 3.48
CA LEU A 84 10.31 -4.80 2.97
C LEU A 84 9.78 -4.92 1.53
N GLU A 85 8.54 -4.49 1.27
CA GLU A 85 7.87 -4.57 -0.03
C GLU A 85 8.57 -3.75 -1.12
N THR A 86 9.23 -2.69 -0.72
CA THR A 86 9.87 -1.76 -1.66
C THR A 86 11.39 -1.88 -1.72
N GLY A 87 12.00 -2.80 -0.98
CA GLY A 87 13.45 -2.88 -0.87
C GLY A 87 14.04 -1.55 -0.39
N ASN A 88 13.64 -1.08 0.78
CA ASN A 88 14.03 0.22 1.35
C ASN A 88 13.74 1.39 0.39
N PHE A 89 12.51 1.45 -0.13
CA PHE A 89 12.01 2.50 -1.03
C PHE A 89 12.68 2.55 -2.41
N ASN A 90 13.29 1.47 -2.88
CA ASN A 90 14.02 1.45 -4.15
C ASN A 90 13.31 0.73 -5.29
N SER A 91 12.20 0.01 -5.03
CA SER A 91 11.56 -0.83 -6.04
C SER A 91 11.05 -0.05 -7.26
N LYS A 92 11.04 -0.70 -8.43
CA LYS A 92 10.48 -0.15 -9.67
C LYS A 92 8.99 0.16 -9.50
N VAL A 93 8.23 -0.71 -8.82
CA VAL A 93 6.79 -0.52 -8.60
C VAL A 93 6.53 0.75 -7.79
N LEU A 94 7.28 1.01 -6.74
CA LEU A 94 7.17 2.26 -6.00
C LEU A 94 7.45 3.48 -6.91
N LYS A 95 8.53 3.45 -7.68
CA LYS A 95 8.94 4.58 -8.54
C LYS A 95 7.94 4.88 -9.64
N THR A 96 7.30 3.85 -10.21
CA THR A 96 6.39 4.00 -11.36
C THR A 96 4.92 4.03 -11.00
N HIS A 97 4.53 3.45 -9.85
CA HIS A 97 3.13 3.31 -9.43
C HIS A 97 2.83 4.00 -8.09
N GLN A 98 3.83 4.56 -7.41
CA GLN A 98 3.69 5.16 -6.06
C GLN A 98 3.06 4.19 -5.05
N ASN A 99 3.30 2.89 -5.23
CA ASN A 99 2.68 1.80 -4.48
C ASN A 99 3.67 1.23 -3.45
N LEU A 100 3.46 1.57 -2.18
CA LEU A 100 4.33 1.20 -1.06
C LEU A 100 4.18 -0.26 -0.62
N PHE A 101 3.01 -0.86 -0.84
CA PHE A 101 2.63 -2.13 -0.25
C PHE A 101 2.39 -3.23 -1.30
N GLY A 102 2.78 -3.00 -2.55
CA GLY A 102 2.56 -3.97 -3.61
C GLY A 102 1.09 -4.29 -3.89
N LEU A 103 0.15 -3.42 -3.52
CA LEU A 103 -1.28 -3.66 -3.66
C LEU A 103 -1.67 -3.88 -5.11
N ARG A 104 -2.58 -4.84 -5.33
CA ARG A 104 -3.02 -5.25 -6.68
C ARG A 104 -4.53 -5.15 -6.84
N LYS A 105 -4.96 -5.08 -8.12
CA LYS A 105 -6.33 -5.33 -8.57
C LYS A 105 -6.25 -6.43 -9.63
N GLY A 106 -6.64 -7.65 -9.27
CA GLY A 106 -6.33 -8.84 -10.07
C GLY A 106 -4.82 -9.02 -10.24
N SER A 107 -4.35 -9.26 -11.44
CA SER A 107 -2.92 -9.45 -11.76
C SER A 107 -2.09 -8.16 -11.83
N LYS A 108 -2.73 -6.98 -11.84
CA LYS A 108 -2.04 -5.69 -12.06
C LYS A 108 -1.80 -4.96 -10.74
N TYR A 109 -0.62 -4.32 -10.62
CA TYR A 109 -0.35 -3.39 -9.51
C TYR A 109 -1.25 -2.17 -9.62
N ARG A 110 -1.78 -1.73 -8.46
CA ARG A 110 -2.49 -0.45 -8.35
C ARG A 110 -1.51 0.70 -8.56
N ARG A 111 -1.98 1.76 -9.19
CA ARG A 111 -1.21 2.98 -9.45
C ARG A 111 -1.85 4.15 -8.69
N TYR A 112 -1.02 4.98 -8.09
CA TYR A 112 -1.41 6.16 -7.34
C TYR A 112 -0.68 7.39 -7.89
N ASN A 113 -1.25 8.57 -7.69
CA ASN A 113 -0.60 9.84 -8.06
C ASN A 113 0.49 10.21 -7.06
N HIS A 114 0.30 9.81 -5.81
CA HIS A 114 1.25 10.04 -4.72
C HIS A 114 1.28 8.84 -3.78
N TRP A 115 2.44 8.55 -3.19
CA TRP A 115 2.63 7.40 -2.29
C TRP A 115 1.68 7.40 -1.08
N SER A 116 1.23 8.57 -0.59
CA SER A 116 0.28 8.64 0.53
C SER A 116 -1.09 8.05 0.21
N GLU A 117 -1.49 8.01 -1.08
CA GLU A 117 -2.73 7.36 -1.50
C GLU A 117 -2.65 5.84 -1.33
N SER A 118 -1.45 5.25 -1.50
CA SER A 118 -1.27 3.83 -1.20
C SER A 118 -1.40 3.50 0.29
N VAL A 119 -1.13 4.49 1.17
CA VAL A 119 -1.40 4.36 2.62
C VAL A 119 -2.91 4.36 2.90
N ASP A 120 -3.68 5.20 2.21
CA ASP A 120 -5.14 5.21 2.33
C ASP A 120 -5.74 3.87 1.90
N ASP A 121 -5.25 3.35 0.78
CA ASP A 121 -5.71 2.09 0.23
C ASP A 121 -5.33 0.90 1.15
N TYR A 122 -4.11 0.89 1.69
CA TYR A 122 -3.68 -0.07 2.69
C TYR A 122 -4.58 -0.01 3.93
N LYS A 123 -4.84 1.19 4.46
CA LYS A 123 -5.73 1.36 5.60
C LYS A 123 -7.12 0.81 5.32
N LYS A 124 -7.71 1.16 4.18
CA LYS A 124 -9.05 0.73 3.77
C LYS A 124 -9.16 -0.79 3.67
N HIS A 125 -8.21 -1.45 3.04
CA HIS A 125 -8.32 -2.86 2.67
C HIS A 125 -7.65 -3.82 3.65
N ILE A 126 -6.66 -3.36 4.42
CA ILE A 126 -5.90 -4.18 5.36
C ILE A 126 -6.15 -3.74 6.80
N SER A 127 -5.71 -2.53 7.19
CA SER A 127 -5.71 -2.10 8.58
C SER A 127 -7.10 -2.09 9.21
N ASN A 128 -8.15 -1.72 8.48
CA ASN A 128 -9.53 -1.69 8.99
C ASN A 128 -10.09 -3.08 9.30
N ARG A 129 -9.44 -4.15 8.83
CA ARG A 129 -9.78 -5.53 9.16
C ARG A 129 -9.21 -5.97 10.51
N TYR A 130 -8.20 -5.27 11.01
CA TYR A 130 -7.59 -5.56 12.31
C TYR A 130 -8.55 -5.22 13.44
N LYS A 131 -8.78 -6.18 14.35
CA LYS A 131 -9.71 -6.07 15.49
C LYS A 131 -9.01 -6.16 16.85
N GLY A 132 -7.69 -6.11 16.87
CA GLY A 132 -6.87 -6.24 18.08
C GLY A 132 -6.06 -7.53 18.10
N GLY A 133 -5.19 -7.65 19.13
CA GLY A 133 -4.29 -8.78 19.29
C GLY A 133 -2.91 -8.56 18.67
N ASP A 134 -2.20 -9.64 18.38
CA ASP A 134 -0.89 -9.58 17.74
C ASP A 134 -1.02 -9.28 16.24
N TYR A 135 -0.37 -8.20 15.78
CA TYR A 135 -0.50 -7.75 14.39
C TYR A 135 0.20 -8.69 13.39
N TYR A 136 1.26 -9.37 13.80
CA TYR A 136 1.91 -10.38 12.94
C TYR A 136 1.00 -11.59 12.71
N THR A 137 0.34 -12.06 13.76
CA THR A 137 -0.68 -13.11 13.67
C THR A 137 -1.84 -12.67 12.77
N PHE A 138 -2.30 -11.42 12.91
CA PHE A 138 -3.32 -10.87 12.01
C PHE A 138 -2.87 -10.90 10.55
N LEU A 139 -1.66 -10.43 10.22
CA LEU A 139 -1.14 -10.44 8.85
C LEU A 139 -1.05 -11.86 8.27
N ASN A 140 -0.62 -12.82 9.08
CA ASN A 140 -0.57 -14.23 8.69
C ASN A 140 -1.97 -14.79 8.42
N ASN A 141 -2.92 -14.53 9.32
CA ASN A 141 -4.29 -15.04 9.22
C ASN A 141 -5.08 -14.48 8.03
N ILE A 142 -4.80 -13.26 7.61
CA ILE A 142 -5.42 -12.68 6.40
C ILE A 142 -4.73 -13.10 5.11
N GLY A 143 -3.65 -13.89 5.18
CA GLY A 143 -2.85 -14.27 4.01
C GLY A 143 -2.22 -13.06 3.33
N TYR A 144 -1.63 -12.12 4.11
CA TYR A 144 -1.06 -10.90 3.54
C TYR A 144 0.05 -11.19 2.53
N ALA A 145 0.86 -12.23 2.78
CA ALA A 145 1.90 -12.69 1.89
C ALA A 145 1.86 -14.23 1.78
N GLU A 146 2.24 -14.74 0.60
CA GLU A 146 2.33 -16.18 0.35
C GLU A 146 3.64 -16.79 0.87
N ASP A 147 4.67 -15.95 1.11
CA ASP A 147 5.96 -16.40 1.62
C ASP A 147 5.82 -16.83 3.10
N PRO A 148 6.05 -18.11 3.45
CA PRO A 148 5.97 -18.58 4.83
C PRO A 148 6.99 -17.90 5.76
N ASN A 149 8.05 -17.33 5.22
CA ASN A 149 9.06 -16.58 5.96
C ASN A 149 8.76 -15.08 6.07
N TYR A 150 7.61 -14.62 5.55
CA TYR A 150 7.28 -13.19 5.50
C TYR A 150 7.39 -12.51 6.87
N ILE A 151 6.75 -13.08 7.90
CA ILE A 151 6.76 -12.51 9.26
C ILE A 151 8.18 -12.45 9.83
N ARG A 152 9.00 -13.48 9.60
CA ARG A 152 10.40 -13.46 10.04
C ARG A 152 11.17 -12.32 9.38
N LYS A 153 11.07 -12.19 8.06
CA LYS A 153 11.70 -11.09 7.31
C LYS A 153 11.20 -9.72 7.75
N LEU A 154 9.89 -9.60 8.00
CA LEU A 154 9.29 -8.35 8.45
C LEU A 154 9.87 -7.88 9.79
N LYS A 155 10.07 -8.79 10.73
CA LYS A 155 10.67 -8.49 12.04
C LYS A 155 12.11 -7.96 11.96
N GLU A 156 12.83 -8.23 10.88
CA GLU A 156 14.18 -7.70 10.64
C GLU A 156 14.18 -6.20 10.27
N PHE A 157 13.00 -5.63 9.93
CA PHE A 157 12.83 -4.22 9.55
C PHE A 157 12.18 -3.35 10.63
N VAL A 158 11.71 -3.93 11.73
CA VAL A 158 11.13 -3.22 12.88
C VAL A 158 12.23 -2.92 13.90
#